data_faf04d13cec201cfc8e65c14cc6213fd
#
_entry.id   faf04d13cec201cfc8e65c14cc6213fd
#
_cell.length_a   1.000
_cell.length_b   1.000
_cell.length_c   1.000
_cell.angle_alpha   90.00
_cell.angle_beta   90.00
_cell.angle_gamma   90.00
#
_symmetry.space_group_name_H-M   'P 1'
#
loop_
_entity.id
_entity.type
_entity.pdbx_description
1 polymer ?
#
loop_
_entity_poly.entity_id
_entity_poly.type
_entity_poly.pdbx_seq_one_letter_code
_entity_poly.pdbx_strand_id
1 'polypeptide(L)'
;GKYYVDATGARTDRQKQTGWVTADGKKYYFDKEGNMIRSRWLYFNSGNDRYYVGADGAMVTGIQTIGGKKYYFYPEGILARGTTIDVGTKRYTINDSGVIISEESIKIPDDSKGAEIANFALQYVGNPYVYGGTSLTNGADCSGFVQTVFAHFGITLLRVADDQMHGPSSYYIGLGYKPATVVSVSEMKPGD
;
A
#
# COMPACT_ATOMS: atom_id res chain seq x y z
N GLY A 1 -6.68 -21.38 -15.74
CA GLY A 1 -7.95 -22.06 -15.98
C GLY A 1 -9.03 -21.50 -15.05
N LYS A 2 -10.27 -21.39 -15.52
CA LYS A 2 -11.41 -21.01 -14.67
C LYS A 2 -11.80 -22.23 -13.84
N TYR A 3 -11.91 -22.03 -12.54
CA TYR A 3 -12.39 -23.07 -11.64
C TYR A 3 -13.86 -22.80 -11.33
N TYR A 4 -14.66 -23.85 -11.37
CA TYR A 4 -16.06 -23.78 -10.97
C TYR A 4 -16.18 -24.26 -9.53
N VAL A 5 -16.74 -23.43 -8.68
CA VAL A 5 -17.11 -23.78 -7.31
C VAL A 5 -18.62 -23.74 -7.17
N ASP A 6 -19.20 -24.62 -6.38
CA ASP A 6 -20.63 -24.58 -6.07
C ASP A 6 -20.94 -23.47 -5.03
N ALA A 7 -22.22 -23.31 -4.69
CA ALA A 7 -22.68 -22.30 -3.73
C ALA A 7 -22.08 -22.46 -2.31
N THR A 8 -21.48 -23.62 -2.02
CA THR A 8 -20.80 -23.89 -0.74
C THR A 8 -19.30 -23.56 -0.80
N GLY A 9 -18.78 -23.25 -2.02
CA GLY A 9 -17.37 -23.04 -2.28
C GLY A 9 -16.58 -24.32 -2.55
N ALA A 10 -17.26 -25.45 -2.73
CA ALA A 10 -16.62 -26.69 -3.15
C ALA A 10 -16.43 -26.72 -4.69
N ARG A 11 -15.29 -27.26 -5.15
CA ARG A 11 -15.02 -27.43 -6.58
C ARG A 11 -15.88 -28.54 -7.16
N THR A 12 -16.45 -28.28 -8.35
CA THR A 12 -17.28 -29.23 -9.10
C THR A 12 -16.50 -30.02 -10.15
N ASP A 13 -15.24 -29.65 -10.43
CA ASP A 13 -14.37 -30.41 -11.34
C ASP A 13 -13.65 -31.56 -10.62
N ARG A 14 -13.31 -32.62 -11.35
CA ARG A 14 -12.78 -33.87 -10.79
C ARG A 14 -11.35 -33.78 -10.18
N GLN A 15 -10.69 -32.62 -10.22
CA GLN A 15 -9.39 -32.43 -9.56
C GLN A 15 -9.56 -31.61 -8.29
N LYS A 16 -9.47 -32.27 -7.12
CA LYS A 16 -9.40 -31.60 -5.82
C LYS A 16 -8.18 -30.67 -5.80
N GLN A 17 -8.41 -29.38 -5.78
CA GLN A 17 -7.36 -28.42 -5.56
C GLN A 17 -7.21 -28.20 -4.05
N THR A 18 -5.98 -28.21 -3.57
CA THR A 18 -5.64 -28.01 -2.15
C THR A 18 -4.59 -26.92 -2.03
N GLY A 19 -4.52 -26.28 -0.86
CA GLY A 19 -3.57 -25.18 -0.65
C GLY A 19 -4.04 -23.85 -1.25
N TRP A 20 -3.10 -22.96 -1.51
CA TRP A 20 -3.39 -21.63 -2.04
C TRP A 20 -3.75 -21.64 -3.52
N VAL A 21 -4.85 -20.95 -3.85
CA VAL A 21 -5.36 -20.79 -5.23
C VAL A 21 -5.58 -19.31 -5.49
N THR A 22 -5.13 -18.83 -6.65
CA THR A 22 -5.43 -17.46 -7.10
C THR A 22 -6.54 -17.49 -8.13
N ALA A 23 -7.60 -16.72 -7.88
CA ALA A 23 -8.72 -16.52 -8.81
C ALA A 23 -9.16 -15.05 -8.75
N ASP A 24 -9.37 -14.43 -9.91
CA ASP A 24 -9.82 -13.04 -10.05
C ASP A 24 -9.00 -12.04 -9.19
N GLY A 25 -7.66 -12.23 -9.17
CA GLY A 25 -6.71 -11.39 -8.42
C GLY A 25 -6.70 -11.60 -6.91
N LYS A 26 -7.52 -12.50 -6.37
CA LYS A 26 -7.58 -12.85 -4.94
C LYS A 26 -6.99 -14.22 -4.69
N LYS A 27 -6.42 -14.44 -3.49
CA LYS A 27 -5.93 -15.74 -3.04
C LYS A 27 -6.93 -16.37 -2.09
N TYR A 28 -7.18 -17.66 -2.29
CA TYR A 28 -8.09 -18.50 -1.48
C TYR A 28 -7.33 -19.72 -1.01
N TYR A 29 -7.70 -20.28 0.16
CA TYR A 29 -7.08 -21.50 0.66
C TYR A 29 -8.09 -22.63 0.73
N PHE A 30 -7.70 -23.80 0.21
CA PHE A 30 -8.51 -25.03 0.20
C PHE A 30 -7.83 -26.11 1.06
N ASP A 31 -8.63 -26.79 1.88
CA ASP A 31 -8.15 -27.90 2.70
C ASP A 31 -7.81 -29.15 1.83
N LYS A 32 -7.34 -30.20 2.50
CA LYS A 32 -6.99 -31.47 1.83
C LYS A 32 -8.20 -32.21 1.22
N GLU A 33 -9.40 -31.88 1.65
CA GLU A 33 -10.66 -32.36 1.10
C GLU A 33 -11.16 -31.52 -0.09
N GLY A 34 -10.52 -30.39 -0.37
CA GLY A 34 -10.87 -29.46 -1.44
C GLY A 34 -11.93 -28.44 -1.06
N ASN A 35 -12.23 -28.27 0.22
CA ASN A 35 -13.18 -27.26 0.70
C ASN A 35 -12.47 -25.91 0.87
N MET A 36 -13.09 -24.82 0.43
CA MET A 36 -12.58 -23.48 0.64
C MET A 36 -12.72 -23.08 2.12
N ILE A 37 -11.60 -22.69 2.72
CA ILE A 37 -11.57 -22.20 4.09
C ILE A 37 -12.07 -20.75 4.14
N ARG A 38 -12.90 -20.41 5.15
CA ARG A 38 -13.49 -19.09 5.34
C ARG A 38 -13.44 -18.68 6.81
N SER A 39 -13.37 -17.37 7.08
CA SER A 39 -13.39 -16.75 8.43
C SER A 39 -12.43 -17.45 9.40
N ARG A 40 -11.21 -17.75 8.97
CA ARG A 40 -10.28 -18.57 9.74
C ARG A 40 -8.82 -18.10 9.63
N TRP A 41 -8.11 -18.26 10.74
CA TRP A 41 -6.65 -18.15 10.80
C TRP A 41 -6.01 -19.40 10.18
N LEU A 42 -4.97 -19.17 9.39
CA LEU A 42 -4.13 -20.20 8.81
C LEU A 42 -2.70 -20.04 9.34
N TYR A 43 -2.05 -21.16 9.65
CA TYR A 43 -0.73 -21.18 10.27
C TYR A 43 0.19 -22.08 9.46
N PHE A 44 1.35 -21.54 9.07
CA PHE A 44 2.39 -22.25 8.33
C PHE A 44 3.73 -22.06 9.02
N ASN A 45 4.76 -22.81 8.60
CA ASN A 45 6.12 -22.71 9.13
C ASN A 45 6.16 -22.76 10.66
N SER A 46 5.52 -23.78 11.27
CA SER A 46 5.40 -23.93 12.72
C SER A 46 4.75 -22.72 13.41
N GLY A 47 3.85 -22.01 12.70
CA GLY A 47 3.11 -20.85 13.22
C GLY A 47 3.85 -19.52 13.06
N ASN A 48 4.99 -19.51 12.37
CA ASN A 48 5.70 -18.27 12.06
C ASN A 48 4.96 -17.44 11.04
N ASP A 49 4.41 -18.07 9.99
CA ASP A 49 3.60 -17.41 8.98
C ASP A 49 2.12 -17.58 9.33
N ARG A 50 1.45 -16.47 9.57
CA ARG A 50 0.02 -16.44 9.92
C ARG A 50 -0.72 -15.62 8.89
N TYR A 51 -1.82 -16.19 8.41
CA TYR A 51 -2.72 -15.55 7.46
C TYR A 51 -4.14 -15.57 8.02
N TYR A 52 -5.00 -14.74 7.47
CA TYR A 52 -6.43 -14.82 7.73
C TYR A 52 -7.18 -14.82 6.39
N VAL A 53 -8.20 -15.65 6.29
CA VAL A 53 -9.15 -15.63 5.18
C VAL A 53 -10.49 -15.12 5.67
N GLY A 54 -11.06 -14.18 4.92
CA GLY A 54 -12.31 -13.51 5.27
C GLY A 54 -13.55 -14.38 5.11
N ALA A 55 -14.72 -13.78 5.30
CA ALA A 55 -16.01 -14.45 5.13
C ALA A 55 -16.26 -14.88 3.67
N ASP A 56 -15.71 -14.16 2.71
CA ASP A 56 -15.71 -14.50 1.28
C ASP A 56 -14.67 -15.59 0.93
N GLY A 57 -13.83 -16.00 1.88
CA GLY A 57 -12.73 -16.95 1.71
C GLY A 57 -11.44 -16.33 1.16
N ALA A 58 -11.46 -15.06 0.79
CA ALA A 58 -10.28 -14.39 0.28
C ALA A 58 -9.25 -14.12 1.39
N MET A 59 -7.97 -14.27 1.07
CA MET A 59 -6.86 -13.85 1.92
C MET A 59 -6.93 -12.34 2.15
N VAL A 60 -6.85 -11.91 3.40
CA VAL A 60 -6.88 -10.49 3.75
C VAL A 60 -5.48 -9.87 3.72
N THR A 61 -5.44 -8.56 3.45
CA THR A 61 -4.23 -7.72 3.51
C THR A 61 -4.55 -6.38 4.16
N GLY A 62 -3.53 -5.61 4.52
CA GLY A 62 -3.70 -4.32 5.16
C GLY A 62 -4.25 -4.43 6.59
N ILE A 63 -4.85 -3.34 7.09
CA ILE A 63 -5.43 -3.30 8.43
C ILE A 63 -6.78 -4.00 8.44
N GLN A 64 -6.95 -4.97 9.35
CA GLN A 64 -8.16 -5.75 9.52
C GLN A 64 -8.61 -5.78 10.97
N THR A 65 -9.92 -5.79 11.21
CA THR A 65 -10.48 -6.01 12.55
C THR A 65 -11.05 -7.43 12.64
N ILE A 66 -10.46 -8.25 13.48
CA ILE A 66 -10.84 -9.65 13.66
C ILE A 66 -11.07 -9.90 15.15
N GLY A 67 -12.27 -10.33 15.53
CA GLY A 67 -12.61 -10.56 16.93
C GLY A 67 -12.45 -9.32 17.82
N GLY A 68 -12.72 -8.13 17.29
CA GLY A 68 -12.62 -6.86 18.02
C GLY A 68 -11.18 -6.33 18.18
N LYS A 69 -10.18 -7.00 17.63
CA LYS A 69 -8.76 -6.56 17.65
C LYS A 69 -8.33 -6.17 16.26
N LYS A 70 -7.48 -5.13 16.16
CA LYS A 70 -6.88 -4.69 14.89
C LYS A 70 -5.59 -5.44 14.64
N TYR A 71 -5.37 -5.84 13.39
CA TYR A 71 -4.19 -6.52 12.88
C TYR A 71 -3.74 -5.88 11.57
N TYR A 72 -2.47 -6.05 11.22
CA TYR A 72 -1.98 -5.68 9.89
C TYR A 72 -1.39 -6.89 9.18
N PHE A 73 -1.79 -7.07 7.93
CA PHE A 73 -1.26 -8.11 7.05
C PHE A 73 -0.50 -7.45 5.91
N TYR A 74 0.72 -7.90 5.67
CA TYR A 74 1.51 -7.45 4.53
C TYR A 74 0.81 -7.77 3.21
N PRO A 75 1.24 -7.19 2.06
CA PRO A 75 0.63 -7.48 0.75
C PRO A 75 0.63 -8.97 0.38
N GLU A 76 1.61 -9.73 0.89
CA GLU A 76 1.71 -11.19 0.73
C GLU A 76 0.69 -11.95 1.61
N GLY A 77 -0.02 -11.27 2.51
CA GLY A 77 -1.01 -11.81 3.42
C GLY A 77 -0.44 -12.28 4.75
N ILE A 78 0.85 -12.12 5.01
CA ILE A 78 1.48 -12.52 6.28
C ILE A 78 1.16 -11.49 7.36
N LEU A 79 0.77 -11.96 8.55
CA LEU A 79 0.53 -11.12 9.72
C LEU A 79 1.82 -10.45 10.19
N ALA A 80 1.82 -9.14 10.31
CA ALA A 80 2.89 -8.40 10.98
C ALA A 80 2.87 -8.68 12.49
N ARG A 81 4.05 -8.86 13.09
CA ARG A 81 4.19 -9.17 14.54
C ARG A 81 5.47 -8.56 15.10
N GLY A 82 5.43 -8.11 16.37
CA GLY A 82 6.60 -7.61 17.09
C GLY A 82 7.32 -6.48 16.34
N THR A 83 6.58 -5.59 15.70
CA THR A 83 7.15 -4.56 14.82
C THR A 83 6.36 -3.27 14.86
N THR A 84 6.92 -2.23 14.27
CA THR A 84 6.23 -0.98 13.99
C THR A 84 6.14 -0.80 12.48
N ILE A 85 4.98 -0.37 12.00
CA ILE A 85 4.72 -0.10 10.59
C ILE A 85 4.09 1.27 10.41
N ASP A 86 4.37 1.89 9.28
CA ASP A 86 3.74 3.14 8.87
C ASP A 86 2.75 2.86 7.74
N VAL A 87 1.51 3.30 7.91
CA VAL A 87 0.45 3.18 6.91
C VAL A 87 -0.24 4.53 6.77
N GLY A 88 -0.01 5.19 5.64
CA GLY A 88 -0.47 6.55 5.45
C GLY A 88 0.17 7.51 6.45
N THR A 89 -0.66 8.31 7.10
CA THR A 89 -0.24 9.29 8.12
C THR A 89 -0.16 8.70 9.52
N LYS A 90 -0.17 7.37 9.65
CA LYS A 90 -0.23 6.71 10.96
C LYS A 90 0.87 5.68 11.14
N ARG A 91 1.44 5.69 12.31
CA ARG A 91 2.38 4.68 12.81
C ARG A 91 1.64 3.73 13.73
N TYR A 92 1.79 2.44 13.49
CA TYR A 92 1.15 1.37 14.25
C TYR A 92 2.22 0.54 14.95
N THR A 93 2.13 0.40 16.27
CA THR A 93 2.94 -0.55 17.04
C THR A 93 2.17 -1.86 17.16
N ILE A 94 2.83 -2.96 16.80
CA ILE A 94 2.24 -4.30 16.75
C ILE A 94 3.00 -5.21 17.70
N ASN A 95 2.30 -5.85 18.62
CA ASN A 95 2.91 -6.77 19.56
C ASN A 95 3.25 -8.14 18.93
N ASP A 96 3.91 -9.03 19.69
CA ASP A 96 4.33 -10.36 19.23
C ASP A 96 3.16 -11.28 18.85
N SER A 97 1.96 -11.00 19.35
CA SER A 97 0.74 -11.70 18.96
C SER A 97 0.16 -11.19 17.63
N GLY A 98 0.67 -10.08 17.09
CA GLY A 98 0.21 -9.44 15.87
C GLY A 98 -0.89 -8.40 16.08
N VAL A 99 -1.26 -8.10 17.34
CA VAL A 99 -2.30 -7.10 17.64
C VAL A 99 -1.69 -5.71 17.58
N ILE A 100 -2.36 -4.80 16.89
CA ILE A 100 -2.04 -3.37 16.93
C ILE A 100 -2.41 -2.85 18.33
N ILE A 101 -1.39 -2.36 19.06
CA ILE A 101 -1.53 -1.88 20.44
C ILE A 101 -1.40 -0.36 20.56
N SER A 102 -0.85 0.31 19.55
CA SER A 102 -0.76 1.76 19.48
C SER A 102 -0.96 2.23 18.05
N GLU A 103 -1.57 3.41 17.93
CA GLU A 103 -1.79 4.13 16.69
C GLU A 103 -1.43 5.59 16.92
N GLU A 104 -0.42 6.10 16.24
CA GLU A 104 0.09 7.46 16.38
C GLU A 104 0.05 8.18 15.02
N SER A 105 -0.26 9.47 15.04
CA SER A 105 -0.17 10.27 13.82
C SER A 105 1.30 10.61 13.54
N ILE A 106 1.75 10.29 12.32
CA ILE A 106 3.05 10.72 11.83
C ILE A 106 2.93 12.19 11.45
N LYS A 107 3.69 13.03 12.12
CA LYS A 107 3.94 14.40 11.69
C LYS A 107 5.41 14.52 11.36
N ILE A 108 5.71 15.14 10.24
CA ILE A 108 7.07 15.52 9.91
C ILE A 108 7.38 16.75 10.76
N PRO A 109 8.27 16.64 11.74
CA PRO A 109 8.53 17.73 12.70
C PRO A 109 9.49 18.75 12.08
N ASP A 110 8.95 19.65 11.28
CA ASP A 110 9.68 20.75 10.68
C ASP A 110 8.65 21.81 10.23
N ASP A 111 8.93 23.07 10.50
CA ASP A 111 8.12 24.23 10.08
C ASP A 111 8.48 24.69 8.65
N SER A 112 9.34 23.96 7.96
CA SER A 112 9.76 24.29 6.60
C SER A 112 8.62 24.05 5.58
N LYS A 113 8.70 24.75 4.46
CA LYS A 113 7.80 24.56 3.33
C LYS A 113 7.81 23.10 2.82
N GLY A 114 8.97 22.44 2.88
CA GLY A 114 9.11 21.04 2.52
C GLY A 114 8.30 20.12 3.44
N ALA A 115 8.31 20.37 4.75
CA ALA A 115 7.49 19.62 5.69
C ALA A 115 5.99 19.83 5.47
N GLU A 116 5.54 21.04 5.14
CA GLU A 116 4.14 21.30 4.76
C GLU A 116 3.73 20.49 3.54
N ILE A 117 4.58 20.47 2.48
CA ILE A 117 4.36 19.72 1.25
C ILE A 117 4.26 18.23 1.55
N ALA A 118 5.21 17.68 2.30
CA ALA A 118 5.23 16.27 2.65
C ALA A 118 4.02 15.87 3.52
N ASN A 119 3.63 16.68 4.52
CA ASN A 119 2.44 16.43 5.34
C ASN A 119 1.14 16.51 4.50
N PHE A 120 1.07 17.37 3.52
CA PHE A 120 -0.06 17.41 2.59
C PHE A 120 -0.10 16.15 1.72
N ALA A 121 1.02 15.72 1.16
CA ALA A 121 1.11 14.51 0.35
C ALA A 121 0.67 13.24 1.11
N LEU A 122 1.02 13.13 2.40
CA LEU A 122 0.66 12.00 3.26
C LEU A 122 -0.86 11.78 3.38
N GLN A 123 -1.70 12.81 3.19
CA GLN A 123 -3.15 12.69 3.27
C GLN A 123 -3.74 11.82 2.13
N TYR A 124 -2.99 11.63 1.06
CA TYR A 124 -3.42 10.91 -0.15
C TYR A 124 -2.77 9.53 -0.30
N VAL A 125 -2.14 9.01 0.75
CA VAL A 125 -1.62 7.64 0.75
C VAL A 125 -2.78 6.65 0.56
N GLY A 126 -2.60 5.71 -0.39
CA GLY A 126 -3.66 4.78 -0.80
C GLY A 126 -4.44 5.22 -2.03
N ASN A 127 -4.16 6.41 -2.59
CA ASN A 127 -4.72 6.84 -3.86
C ASN A 127 -4.35 5.82 -4.97
N PRO A 128 -5.30 5.40 -5.82
CA PRO A 128 -5.04 4.43 -6.87
C PRO A 128 -3.95 4.90 -7.85
N TYR A 129 -3.13 3.98 -8.33
CA TYR A 129 -2.24 4.27 -9.45
C TYR A 129 -3.03 4.26 -10.76
N VAL A 130 -3.00 5.38 -11.48
CA VAL A 130 -3.59 5.52 -12.83
C VAL A 130 -2.53 6.11 -13.75
N TYR A 131 -2.11 5.35 -14.77
CA TYR A 131 -1.12 5.82 -15.74
C TYR A 131 -1.63 7.09 -16.46
N GLY A 132 -0.81 8.14 -16.49
CA GLY A 132 -1.19 9.45 -17.00
C GLY A 132 -2.08 10.29 -16.08
N GLY A 133 -2.53 9.73 -14.95
CA GLY A 133 -3.39 10.40 -13.98
C GLY A 133 -2.66 11.47 -13.16
N THR A 134 -3.43 12.49 -12.73
CA THR A 134 -2.97 13.61 -11.89
C THR A 134 -3.92 13.91 -10.74
N SER A 135 -4.92 13.06 -10.49
CA SER A 135 -5.90 13.28 -9.44
C SER A 135 -5.42 12.74 -8.09
N LEU A 136 -5.43 13.57 -7.06
CA LEU A 136 -5.06 13.14 -5.69
C LEU A 136 -6.10 12.21 -5.05
N THR A 137 -7.30 12.09 -5.62
CA THR A 137 -8.39 11.27 -5.06
C THR A 137 -8.86 10.14 -5.98
N ASN A 138 -8.74 10.34 -7.31
CA ASN A 138 -9.28 9.40 -8.31
C ASN A 138 -8.18 8.61 -9.02
N GLY A 139 -6.92 8.88 -8.71
CA GLY A 139 -5.76 8.18 -9.23
C GLY A 139 -4.74 9.08 -9.94
N ALA A 140 -3.48 8.81 -9.65
CA ALA A 140 -2.34 9.49 -10.25
C ALA A 140 -1.24 8.48 -10.58
N ASP A 141 -0.37 8.81 -11.53
CA ASP A 141 0.92 8.15 -11.64
C ASP A 141 1.97 8.82 -10.74
N CYS A 142 3.20 8.31 -10.71
CA CYS A 142 4.26 8.80 -9.83
C CYS A 142 4.51 10.31 -9.99
N SER A 143 4.79 10.76 -11.21
CA SER A 143 5.10 12.16 -11.49
C SER A 143 3.86 13.07 -11.47
N GLY A 144 2.69 12.55 -11.82
CA GLY A 144 1.42 13.26 -11.72
C GLY A 144 1.02 13.53 -10.28
N PHE A 145 1.28 12.60 -9.37
CA PHE A 145 1.08 12.79 -7.94
C PHE A 145 1.97 13.92 -7.41
N VAL A 146 3.27 13.84 -7.65
CA VAL A 146 4.25 14.85 -7.22
C VAL A 146 3.90 16.21 -7.81
N GLN A 147 3.64 16.30 -9.12
CA GLN A 147 3.25 17.55 -9.80
C GLN A 147 2.04 18.21 -9.11
N THR A 148 1.00 17.43 -8.81
CA THR A 148 -0.24 17.97 -8.24
C THR A 148 -0.07 18.38 -6.77
N VAL A 149 0.71 17.63 -6.00
CA VAL A 149 1.07 18.01 -4.63
C VAL A 149 1.80 19.35 -4.60
N PHE A 150 2.84 19.52 -5.41
CA PHE A 150 3.60 20.77 -5.47
C PHE A 150 2.78 21.94 -6.04
N ALA A 151 1.89 21.68 -7.01
CA ALA A 151 0.99 22.69 -7.56
C ALA A 151 0.05 23.28 -6.50
N HIS A 152 -0.39 22.49 -5.51
CA HIS A 152 -1.18 22.98 -4.37
C HIS A 152 -0.47 24.11 -3.61
N PHE A 153 0.85 24.09 -3.57
CA PHE A 153 1.69 25.10 -2.93
C PHE A 153 2.21 26.18 -3.89
N GLY A 154 1.64 26.25 -5.11
CA GLY A 154 2.04 27.22 -6.12
C GLY A 154 3.38 26.95 -6.80
N ILE A 155 3.89 25.72 -6.70
CA ILE A 155 5.12 25.28 -7.33
C ILE A 155 4.78 24.46 -8.57
N THR A 156 5.18 24.93 -9.74
CA THR A 156 4.95 24.25 -11.00
C THR A 156 6.10 23.31 -11.32
N LEU A 157 5.82 22.02 -11.42
CA LEU A 157 6.74 20.98 -11.86
C LEU A 157 6.39 20.49 -13.26
N LEU A 158 7.39 20.00 -13.98
CA LEU A 158 7.18 19.34 -15.26
C LEU A 158 6.44 18.02 -15.08
N ARG A 159 5.78 17.54 -16.15
CA ARG A 159 4.90 16.36 -16.07
C ARG A 159 5.68 15.04 -15.98
N VAL A 160 6.87 14.98 -16.61
CA VAL A 160 7.64 13.75 -16.75
C VAL A 160 8.56 13.55 -15.54
N ALA A 161 8.63 12.32 -15.01
CA ALA A 161 9.44 12.01 -13.83
C ALA A 161 10.93 12.30 -14.03
N ASP A 162 11.46 12.07 -15.23
CA ASP A 162 12.86 12.38 -15.57
C ASP A 162 13.15 13.87 -15.46
N ASP A 163 12.25 14.71 -15.97
CA ASP A 163 12.36 16.17 -15.86
C ASP A 163 12.23 16.67 -14.42
N GLN A 164 11.43 15.99 -13.60
CA GLN A 164 11.30 16.30 -12.16
C GLN A 164 12.59 15.95 -11.40
N MET A 165 13.23 14.86 -11.77
CA MET A 165 14.43 14.35 -11.10
C MET A 165 15.71 15.10 -11.52
N HIS A 166 15.89 15.36 -12.83
CA HIS A 166 17.10 15.95 -13.38
C HIS A 166 16.97 17.46 -13.63
N GLY A 167 15.78 18.02 -13.41
CA GLY A 167 15.45 19.40 -13.72
C GLY A 167 15.08 19.62 -15.19
N PRO A 168 14.46 20.75 -15.48
CA PRO A 168 14.01 21.08 -16.82
C PRO A 168 15.18 21.28 -17.79
N SER A 169 15.01 20.86 -19.03
CA SER A 169 15.93 21.19 -20.11
C SER A 169 16.11 22.72 -20.28
N SER A 170 17.13 23.13 -20.96
CA SER A 170 17.41 24.57 -21.24
C SER A 170 16.21 25.29 -21.87
N TYR A 171 15.39 24.57 -22.65
CA TYR A 171 14.16 25.10 -23.23
C TYR A 171 13.15 25.52 -22.14
N TYR A 172 12.87 24.65 -21.16
CA TYR A 172 11.95 24.95 -20.08
C TYR A 172 12.48 25.97 -19.09
N ILE A 173 13.80 26.03 -18.87
CA ILE A 173 14.44 27.09 -18.09
C ILE A 173 14.17 28.45 -18.75
N GLY A 174 14.28 28.53 -20.09
CA GLY A 174 13.92 29.71 -20.87
C GLY A 174 12.44 30.13 -20.72
N LEU A 175 11.55 29.21 -20.38
CA LEU A 175 10.13 29.47 -20.06
C LEU A 175 9.87 29.78 -18.58
N GLY A 176 10.91 29.91 -17.75
CA GLY A 176 10.81 30.30 -16.34
C GLY A 176 10.74 29.13 -15.34
N TYR A 177 10.92 27.88 -15.77
CA TYR A 177 11.07 26.77 -14.87
C TYR A 177 12.43 26.81 -14.17
N LYS A 178 12.44 26.53 -12.86
CA LYS A 178 13.70 26.50 -12.11
C LYS A 178 14.38 25.14 -12.25
N PRO A 179 15.72 25.11 -12.39
CA PRO A 179 16.44 23.86 -12.37
C PRO A 179 16.35 23.19 -11.00
N ALA A 180 16.28 21.87 -10.99
CA ALA A 180 16.39 21.09 -9.76
C ALA A 180 17.84 21.11 -9.26
N THR A 181 18.01 21.07 -7.94
CA THR A 181 19.32 20.89 -7.30
C THR A 181 19.42 19.46 -6.81
N VAL A 182 20.45 18.73 -7.25
CA VAL A 182 20.71 17.38 -6.75
C VAL A 182 21.31 17.47 -5.36
N VAL A 183 20.70 16.79 -4.41
CA VAL A 183 21.19 16.67 -3.02
C VAL A 183 21.60 15.23 -2.75
N SER A 184 22.58 15.03 -1.87
CA SER A 184 22.95 13.69 -1.40
C SER A 184 21.87 13.13 -0.47
N VAL A 185 21.79 11.79 -0.33
CA VAL A 185 20.84 11.14 0.57
C VAL A 185 20.95 11.63 2.02
N SER A 186 22.18 11.99 2.46
CA SER A 186 22.43 12.53 3.80
C SER A 186 21.95 13.96 3.99
N GLU A 187 21.70 14.69 2.92
CA GLU A 187 21.23 16.08 2.93
C GLU A 187 19.74 16.22 2.65
N MET A 188 19.07 15.10 2.32
CA MET A 188 17.64 15.09 2.04
C MET A 188 16.84 15.64 3.22
N LYS A 189 15.85 16.47 2.91
CA LYS A 189 14.89 17.05 3.84
C LYS A 189 13.47 16.71 3.39
N PRO A 190 12.50 16.79 4.30
CA PRO A 190 11.10 16.65 3.92
C PRO A 190 10.73 17.61 2.79
N GLY A 191 10.15 17.06 1.72
CA GLY A 191 9.71 17.82 0.54
C GLY A 191 10.77 17.99 -0.57
N ASP A 192 11.97 17.40 -0.44
CA ASP A 192 12.96 17.32 -1.51
C ASP A 192 12.58 16.27 -2.57
#